data_7bdeeca91efbf0ff971567ea5a53defc
#
_entry.id   7bdeeca91efbf0ff971567ea5a53defc
#
_cell.length_a   1.000
_cell.length_b   1.000
_cell.length_c   1.000
_cell.angle_alpha   90.00
_cell.angle_beta   90.00
_cell.angle_gamma   90.00
#
_symmetry.space_group_name_H-M   'P 1'
#
loop_
_entity.id
_entity.type
_entity.pdbx_description
1 polymer ?
#
loop_
_entity_poly.entity_id
_entity_poly.type
_entity_poly.pdbx_seq_one_letter_code
_entity_poly.pdbx_strand_id
1 'polypeptide(L)'
;MKRSLAMATILVAAVLVGAQHATPLLPRLLAEPPQTISPDWCKALPRPEYKALERVLPSDPWFEVYKVAPGVFAIYEPHQAEEVISYLIVGTKQALLFDTGMGIANIHKVVTQLTSRPVVVLNSHTHNDHVGGNSLFTFIFGMDTAFTRANAKGSRDAAQEELAPGMICGDLPKGFDPKTYVTKPWHISLFVKNGFKINLGGGRVLEIISTPGHTPDAICLIDRANGLLFTGDTYYPGPIWLFRPETNLDAYVASVKWLADLAPQVKLVLGAHNVPVADPSVLPKLVTGIEAVRAGNVDAKPLDGGKASYTMDGITFLLAAPPAGVK
;
A
#
# COMPACT_ATOMS: atom_id res chain seq x y z
N MET A 1 61.78 76.96 -31.42
CA MET A 1 62.50 76.91 -32.71
C MET A 1 62.76 75.46 -33.06
N LYS A 2 62.63 75.14 -34.34
CA LYS A 2 62.89 73.93 -35.09
C LYS A 2 61.70 72.96 -35.20
N ARG A 3 61.12 73.05 -36.35
CA ARG A 3 60.14 72.12 -37.02
C ARG A 3 60.96 70.94 -37.50
N SER A 4 60.32 69.75 -37.48
CA SER A 4 60.72 68.66 -38.35
C SER A 4 59.47 67.93 -38.80
N LEU A 5 59.35 67.87 -40.12
CA LEU A 5 58.39 67.08 -40.90
C LEU A 5 58.72 65.62 -40.78
N ALA A 6 57.72 64.77 -40.64
CA ALA A 6 57.84 63.36 -40.86
C ALA A 6 56.70 62.90 -41.81
N MET A 7 57.11 62.25 -42.84
CA MET A 7 56.37 61.74 -44.00
C MET A 7 55.38 60.67 -43.60
N ALA A 8 54.16 60.77 -44.12
CA ALA A 8 53.14 59.70 -44.01
C ALA A 8 53.36 58.68 -45.09
N THR A 9 53.54 57.43 -44.74
CA THR A 9 53.54 56.28 -45.66
C THR A 9 52.16 55.62 -45.59
N ILE A 10 51.43 55.64 -46.72
CA ILE A 10 50.13 55.00 -46.82
C ILE A 10 50.37 53.52 -47.18
N LEU A 11 50.01 52.66 -46.29
CA LEU A 11 49.93 51.21 -46.55
C LEU A 11 48.49 50.87 -46.91
N VAL A 12 48.27 50.39 -48.16
CA VAL A 12 47.02 49.82 -48.64
C VAL A 12 46.94 48.41 -48.15
N ALA A 13 46.08 48.14 -47.19
CA ALA A 13 45.76 46.78 -46.75
C ALA A 13 44.60 46.25 -47.59
N ALA A 14 44.86 45.20 -48.35
CA ALA A 14 43.83 44.44 -49.05
C ALA A 14 42.97 43.66 -48.07
N VAL A 15 41.66 43.95 -48.02
CA VAL A 15 40.69 43.22 -47.24
C VAL A 15 40.28 41.97 -48.02
N LEU A 16 40.75 40.80 -47.58
CA LEU A 16 40.21 39.49 -47.99
C LEU A 16 38.90 39.25 -47.25
N VAL A 17 37.80 39.32 -47.98
CA VAL A 17 36.46 38.92 -47.49
C VAL A 17 36.41 37.38 -47.56
N GLY A 18 36.67 36.76 -46.41
CA GLY A 18 36.42 35.31 -46.22
C GLY A 18 34.92 35.03 -46.08
N ALA A 19 34.35 34.36 -47.06
CA ALA A 19 33.00 33.84 -46.96
C ALA A 19 32.92 32.76 -45.83
N GLN A 20 32.34 33.11 -44.71
CA GLN A 20 31.98 32.14 -43.66
C GLN A 20 30.78 31.34 -44.15
N HIS A 21 31.01 30.04 -44.49
CA HIS A 21 29.94 29.10 -44.69
C HIS A 21 29.26 28.84 -43.33
N ALA A 22 28.06 29.41 -43.16
CA ALA A 22 27.18 29.06 -42.08
C ALA A 22 26.72 27.61 -42.27
N THR A 23 27.21 26.70 -41.44
CA THR A 23 26.68 25.35 -41.29
C THR A 23 25.24 25.44 -40.77
N PRO A 24 24.23 24.85 -41.44
CA PRO A 24 22.89 24.84 -40.94
C PRO A 24 22.85 24.06 -39.61
N LEU A 25 22.41 24.74 -38.55
CA LEU A 25 22.05 24.11 -37.28
C LEU A 25 20.93 23.11 -37.57
N LEU A 26 21.27 21.81 -37.59
CA LEU A 26 20.29 20.74 -37.54
C LEU A 26 19.37 20.98 -36.30
N PRO A 27 18.04 20.91 -36.49
CA PRO A 27 17.14 20.99 -35.34
C PRO A 27 17.52 19.87 -34.40
N ARG A 28 17.85 20.25 -33.15
CA ARG A 28 18.06 19.34 -32.04
C ARG A 28 16.74 18.59 -31.87
N LEU A 29 16.67 17.36 -32.36
CA LEU A 29 15.59 16.43 -32.07
C LEU A 29 15.52 16.38 -30.54
N LEU A 30 14.51 17.03 -29.96
CA LEU A 30 14.13 16.86 -28.58
C LEU A 30 13.85 15.36 -28.48
N ALA A 31 14.72 14.62 -27.81
CA ALA A 31 14.45 13.23 -27.47
C ALA A 31 13.09 13.23 -26.75
N GLU A 32 12.14 12.52 -27.32
CA GLU A 32 10.88 12.28 -26.61
C GLU A 32 11.25 11.73 -25.22
N PRO A 33 10.58 12.19 -24.15
CA PRO A 33 10.80 11.64 -22.83
C PRO A 33 10.60 10.12 -22.95
N PRO A 34 11.42 9.30 -22.27
CA PRO A 34 11.30 7.86 -22.36
C PRO A 34 9.85 7.50 -22.01
N GLN A 35 9.18 6.81 -22.95
CA GLN A 35 7.84 6.28 -22.68
C GLN A 35 7.97 5.35 -21.46
N THR A 36 7.42 5.76 -20.34
CA THR A 36 7.30 4.92 -19.16
C THR A 36 6.35 3.79 -19.52
N ILE A 37 6.92 2.60 -19.75
CA ILE A 37 6.11 1.39 -19.97
C ILE A 37 5.41 1.13 -18.65
N SER A 38 4.07 1.22 -18.65
CA SER A 38 3.27 0.89 -17.47
C SER A 38 3.55 -0.55 -17.02
N PRO A 39 3.76 -0.80 -15.71
CA PRO A 39 3.94 -2.15 -15.19
C PRO A 39 2.76 -3.08 -15.56
N ASP A 40 3.01 -4.40 -15.64
CA ASP A 40 1.95 -5.33 -16.07
C ASP A 40 0.76 -5.38 -15.12
N TRP A 41 0.98 -5.24 -13.81
CA TRP A 41 -0.10 -5.17 -12.81
C TRP A 41 -1.03 -3.97 -13.06
N CYS A 42 -0.48 -2.84 -13.47
CA CYS A 42 -1.21 -1.63 -13.80
C CYS A 42 -2.24 -1.84 -14.92
N LYS A 43 -1.99 -2.78 -15.82
CA LYS A 43 -2.91 -3.13 -16.92
C LYS A 43 -4.16 -3.88 -16.45
N ALA A 44 -4.12 -4.45 -15.24
CA ALA A 44 -5.27 -5.11 -14.64
C ALA A 44 -6.29 -4.12 -14.04
N LEU A 45 -5.92 -2.84 -13.92
CA LEU A 45 -6.78 -1.79 -13.37
C LEU A 45 -7.71 -1.16 -14.42
N PRO A 46 -8.90 -0.72 -14.03
CA PRO A 46 -9.55 -0.96 -12.74
C PRO A 46 -10.00 -2.42 -12.62
N ARG A 47 -9.84 -3.01 -11.45
CA ARG A 47 -10.31 -4.38 -11.19
C ARG A 47 -11.83 -4.47 -11.37
N PRO A 48 -12.33 -5.52 -12.03
CA PRO A 48 -13.75 -5.62 -12.40
C PRO A 48 -14.71 -5.66 -11.19
N GLU A 49 -14.26 -6.16 -10.05
CA GLU A 49 -15.01 -6.30 -8.81
C GLU A 49 -15.51 -4.96 -8.28
N TYR A 50 -14.77 -3.88 -8.52
CA TYR A 50 -15.15 -2.54 -8.08
C TYR A 50 -16.40 -1.99 -8.81
N LYS A 51 -16.75 -2.54 -9.99
CA LYS A 51 -17.93 -2.10 -10.75
C LYS A 51 -19.25 -2.33 -10.02
N ALA A 52 -19.27 -3.29 -9.11
CA ALA A 52 -20.46 -3.61 -8.31
C ALA A 52 -20.62 -2.71 -7.07
N LEU A 53 -19.63 -1.87 -6.74
CA LEU A 53 -19.62 -1.04 -5.55
C LEU A 53 -20.03 0.41 -5.85
N GLU A 54 -20.72 1.04 -4.88
CA GLU A 54 -21.04 2.47 -4.93
C GLU A 54 -19.77 3.30 -4.75
N ARG A 55 -19.35 3.99 -5.81
CA ARG A 55 -18.18 4.89 -5.76
C ARG A 55 -18.54 6.22 -5.15
N VAL A 56 -17.74 6.68 -4.19
CA VAL A 56 -17.78 8.00 -3.59
C VAL A 56 -16.59 8.80 -4.13
N LEU A 57 -16.82 10.02 -4.63
CA LEU A 57 -15.73 10.84 -5.20
C LEU A 57 -14.93 11.52 -4.09
N PRO A 58 -13.66 11.16 -3.88
CA PRO A 58 -12.77 11.85 -2.95
C PRO A 58 -12.21 13.14 -3.57
N SER A 59 -11.73 14.07 -2.73
CA SER A 59 -11.06 15.29 -3.18
C SER A 59 -9.64 15.08 -3.68
N ASP A 60 -9.05 13.95 -3.35
CA ASP A 60 -7.68 13.61 -3.74
C ASP A 60 -7.72 12.48 -4.78
N PRO A 61 -7.22 12.72 -6.00
CA PRO A 61 -7.28 11.75 -7.08
C PRO A 61 -6.38 10.52 -6.87
N TRP A 62 -5.49 10.53 -5.88
CA TRP A 62 -4.70 9.36 -5.52
C TRP A 62 -5.55 8.23 -4.96
N PHE A 63 -6.69 8.55 -4.37
CA PHE A 63 -7.59 7.57 -3.76
C PHE A 63 -8.84 7.33 -4.59
N GLU A 64 -9.32 6.11 -4.58
CA GLU A 64 -10.67 5.76 -4.92
C GLU A 64 -11.41 5.32 -3.65
N VAL A 65 -12.67 5.77 -3.50
CA VAL A 65 -13.48 5.45 -2.31
C VAL A 65 -14.74 4.72 -2.72
N TYR A 66 -15.00 3.61 -2.04
CA TYR A 66 -16.16 2.78 -2.29
C TYR A 66 -16.90 2.46 -1.00
N LYS A 67 -18.23 2.51 -1.05
CA LYS A 67 -19.07 2.06 0.04
C LYS A 67 -19.26 0.55 -0.06
N VAL A 68 -18.78 -0.18 0.94
CA VAL A 68 -18.79 -1.66 0.96
C VAL A 68 -19.85 -2.23 1.89
N ALA A 69 -20.31 -1.45 2.87
CA ALA A 69 -21.41 -1.79 3.76
C ALA A 69 -22.02 -0.49 4.37
N PRO A 70 -23.17 -0.53 5.04
CA PRO A 70 -23.71 0.64 5.73
C PRO A 70 -22.71 1.25 6.70
N GLY A 71 -22.30 2.51 6.45
CA GLY A 71 -21.32 3.24 7.23
C GLY A 71 -19.88 2.67 7.16
N VAL A 72 -19.54 1.91 6.11
CA VAL A 72 -18.18 1.38 5.87
C VAL A 72 -17.73 1.76 4.48
N PHE A 73 -16.60 2.44 4.44
CA PHE A 73 -15.96 2.91 3.21
C PHE A 73 -14.60 2.25 3.06
N ALA A 74 -14.33 1.65 1.89
CA ALA A 74 -13.00 1.24 1.45
C ALA A 74 -12.32 2.44 0.78
N ILE A 75 -11.16 2.83 1.28
CA ILE A 75 -10.30 3.89 0.73
C ILE A 75 -9.13 3.18 0.08
N TYR A 76 -9.11 3.13 -1.24
CA TYR A 76 -8.24 2.34 -2.07
C TYR A 76 -7.18 3.19 -2.76
N GLU A 77 -5.94 2.70 -2.82
CA GLU A 77 -4.80 3.34 -3.48
C GLU A 77 -4.39 2.59 -4.76
N PRO A 78 -5.07 2.81 -5.91
CA PRO A 78 -4.84 2.05 -7.15
C PRO A 78 -3.54 2.40 -7.86
N HIS A 79 -2.79 3.40 -7.41
CA HIS A 79 -1.63 3.91 -8.11
C HIS A 79 -0.30 3.29 -7.63
N GLN A 80 -0.34 2.38 -6.65
CA GLN A 80 0.82 1.71 -6.12
C GLN A 80 0.58 0.18 -6.09
N ALA A 81 1.63 -0.62 -6.31
CA ALA A 81 1.55 -2.06 -6.60
C ALA A 81 0.94 -2.91 -5.47
N GLU A 82 1.00 -2.45 -4.23
CA GLU A 82 0.34 -3.11 -3.08
C GLU A 82 -1.18 -2.95 -3.15
N GLU A 83 -1.70 -1.97 -3.91
CA GLU A 83 -3.14 -1.72 -4.05
C GLU A 83 -3.86 -1.71 -2.70
N VAL A 84 -3.29 -0.99 -1.72
CA VAL A 84 -3.74 -0.98 -0.33
C VAL A 84 -5.14 -0.43 -0.17
N ILE A 85 -5.89 -1.01 0.75
CA ILE A 85 -7.25 -0.61 1.11
C ILE A 85 -7.31 -0.33 2.62
N SER A 86 -7.54 0.91 2.98
CA SER A 86 -7.90 1.31 4.34
C SER A 86 -9.41 1.34 4.50
N TYR A 87 -9.93 1.03 5.68
CA TYR A 87 -11.38 1.04 5.92
C TYR A 87 -11.79 2.09 6.94
N LEU A 88 -12.67 3.01 6.53
CA LEU A 88 -13.34 3.93 7.46
C LEU A 88 -14.67 3.34 7.90
N ILE A 89 -14.81 3.05 9.20
CA ILE A 89 -15.98 2.44 9.82
C ILE A 89 -16.65 3.48 10.71
N VAL A 90 -17.82 3.97 10.29
CA VAL A 90 -18.51 5.10 10.92
C VAL A 90 -19.59 4.61 11.87
N GLY A 91 -19.53 5.06 13.13
CA GLY A 91 -20.60 4.93 14.11
C GLY A 91 -21.31 6.24 14.40
N THR A 92 -22.20 6.25 15.41
CA THR A 92 -22.94 7.48 15.77
C THR A 92 -22.13 8.41 16.67
N LYS A 93 -21.14 7.90 17.41
CA LYS A 93 -20.30 8.68 18.34
C LYS A 93 -18.93 8.99 17.78
N GLN A 94 -18.30 8.02 17.13
CA GLN A 94 -16.95 8.11 16.58
C GLN A 94 -16.81 7.18 15.39
N ALA A 95 -15.72 7.31 14.65
CA ALA A 95 -15.35 6.42 13.56
C ALA A 95 -14.01 5.74 13.87
N LEU A 96 -13.78 4.57 13.28
CA LEU A 96 -12.50 3.90 13.26
C LEU A 96 -11.97 3.93 11.83
N LEU A 97 -10.71 4.33 11.66
CA LEU A 97 -9.94 4.11 10.45
C LEU A 97 -9.04 2.89 10.67
N PHE A 98 -9.31 1.82 9.96
CA PHE A 98 -8.51 0.59 9.97
C PHE A 98 -7.52 0.66 8.82
N ASP A 99 -6.24 0.80 9.16
CA ASP A 99 -5.10 1.16 8.32
C ASP A 99 -5.14 2.61 7.79
N THR A 100 -3.97 3.11 7.38
CA THR A 100 -3.79 4.48 6.90
C THR A 100 -3.05 4.58 5.57
N GLY A 101 -2.88 3.44 4.90
CA GLY A 101 -2.28 3.34 3.58
C GLY A 101 -0.81 3.70 3.52
N MET A 102 -0.35 3.95 2.30
CA MET A 102 1.04 4.21 1.95
C MET A 102 1.58 5.53 2.52
N GLY A 103 0.73 6.54 2.77
CA GLY A 103 1.18 7.87 3.14
C GLY A 103 1.79 8.69 1.99
N ILE A 104 1.62 8.24 0.74
CA ILE A 104 2.00 9.00 -0.46
C ILE A 104 1.08 10.20 -0.64
N ALA A 105 -0.22 10.03 -0.40
CA ALA A 105 -1.19 11.12 -0.37
C ALA A 105 -1.81 11.28 1.02
N ASN A 106 -2.60 12.35 1.21
CA ASN A 106 -3.14 12.69 2.52
C ASN A 106 -4.50 12.04 2.75
N ILE A 107 -4.51 10.81 3.29
CA ILE A 107 -5.72 10.07 3.64
C ILE A 107 -6.62 10.80 4.66
N HIS A 108 -6.06 11.63 5.55
CA HIS A 108 -6.82 12.39 6.54
C HIS A 108 -7.81 13.36 5.87
N LYS A 109 -7.44 13.96 4.72
CA LYS A 109 -8.36 14.81 3.95
C LYS A 109 -9.56 14.01 3.43
N VAL A 110 -9.34 12.81 2.95
CA VAL A 110 -10.42 11.92 2.48
C VAL A 110 -11.32 11.52 3.64
N VAL A 111 -10.74 11.11 4.76
CA VAL A 111 -11.47 10.73 5.97
C VAL A 111 -12.38 11.87 6.48
N THR A 112 -11.87 13.11 6.51
CA THR A 112 -12.65 14.28 6.96
C THR A 112 -13.79 14.69 6.02
N GLN A 113 -13.75 14.28 4.76
CA GLN A 113 -14.87 14.43 3.83
C GLN A 113 -15.98 13.37 4.07
N LEU A 114 -15.59 12.17 4.48
CA LEU A 114 -16.50 11.06 4.68
C LEU A 114 -17.21 11.12 6.03
N THR A 115 -16.60 11.75 7.05
CA THR A 115 -17.18 11.86 8.38
C THR A 115 -16.71 13.09 9.14
N SER A 116 -17.59 13.70 9.91
CA SER A 116 -17.27 14.73 10.91
C SER A 116 -17.10 14.17 12.33
N ARG A 117 -17.16 12.84 12.50
CA ARG A 117 -16.98 12.19 13.80
C ARG A 117 -15.51 12.17 14.20
N PRO A 118 -15.19 12.19 15.51
CA PRO A 118 -13.83 11.89 15.97
C PRO A 118 -13.36 10.55 15.40
N VAL A 119 -12.11 10.49 14.93
CA VAL A 119 -11.55 9.29 14.31
C VAL A 119 -10.45 8.71 15.20
N VAL A 120 -10.54 7.42 15.45
CA VAL A 120 -9.48 6.61 16.05
C VAL A 120 -8.87 5.76 14.93
N VAL A 121 -7.56 5.69 14.87
CA VAL A 121 -6.82 4.80 13.98
C VAL A 121 -6.50 3.50 14.71
N LEU A 122 -6.59 2.39 14.01
CA LEU A 122 -6.07 1.09 14.42
C LEU A 122 -5.51 0.41 13.17
N ASN A 123 -4.27 -0.08 13.25
CA ASN A 123 -3.69 -0.78 12.11
C ASN A 123 -3.91 -2.28 12.23
N SER A 124 -4.16 -2.93 11.08
CA SER A 124 -4.22 -4.39 10.98
C SER A 124 -2.90 -5.03 11.39
N HIS A 125 -1.80 -4.38 11.05
CA HIS A 125 -0.43 -4.65 11.44
C HIS A 125 0.44 -3.42 11.11
N THR A 126 1.74 -3.48 11.33
CA THR A 126 2.58 -2.30 11.19
C THR A 126 3.61 -2.37 10.05
N HIS A 127 3.31 -3.06 8.96
CA HIS A 127 4.05 -2.87 7.70
C HIS A 127 3.84 -1.45 7.17
N ASN A 128 4.77 -1.01 6.34
CA ASN A 128 4.88 0.37 5.90
C ASN A 128 3.65 0.88 5.15
N ASP A 129 3.07 0.05 4.33
CA ASP A 129 1.90 0.31 3.50
C ASP A 129 0.58 0.42 4.28
N HIS A 130 0.55 0.00 5.55
CA HIS A 130 -0.61 0.13 6.45
C HIS A 130 -0.50 1.30 7.43
N VAL A 131 0.71 1.85 7.62
CA VAL A 131 0.96 2.88 8.65
C VAL A 131 1.46 4.21 8.10
N GLY A 132 1.60 4.33 6.77
CA GLY A 132 2.19 5.50 6.12
C GLY A 132 1.52 6.82 6.46
N GLY A 133 0.20 6.81 6.65
CA GLY A 133 -0.60 7.97 7.06
C GLY A 133 -0.75 8.17 8.57
N ASN A 134 -0.22 7.30 9.43
CA ASN A 134 -0.44 7.36 10.88
C ASN A 134 -0.07 8.71 11.49
N SER A 135 1.01 9.32 11.04
CA SER A 135 1.47 10.63 11.54
C SER A 135 0.49 11.80 11.32
N LEU A 136 -0.57 11.58 10.53
CA LEU A 136 -1.64 12.56 10.29
C LEU A 136 -2.74 12.52 11.36
N PHE A 137 -2.69 11.55 12.28
CA PHE A 137 -3.74 11.32 13.29
C PHE A 137 -3.18 11.40 14.71
N THR A 138 -4.03 11.84 15.64
CA THR A 138 -3.65 12.02 17.04
C THR A 138 -3.95 10.79 17.91
N PHE A 139 -5.05 10.08 17.60
CA PHE A 139 -5.50 8.94 18.40
C PHE A 139 -5.27 7.64 17.63
N ILE A 140 -4.23 6.91 18.01
CA ILE A 140 -3.82 5.66 17.38
C ILE A 140 -3.78 4.56 18.44
N PHE A 141 -4.52 3.49 18.19
CA PHE A 141 -4.45 2.26 18.95
C PHE A 141 -3.47 1.30 18.29
N GLY A 142 -2.75 0.49 19.06
CA GLY A 142 -1.79 -0.48 18.55
C GLY A 142 -1.63 -1.68 19.47
N MET A 143 -1.18 -2.79 18.91
CA MET A 143 -0.81 -3.97 19.69
C MET A 143 0.49 -3.72 20.45
N ASP A 144 0.59 -4.24 21.69
CA ASP A 144 1.80 -4.11 22.49
C ASP A 144 2.81 -5.21 22.12
N THR A 145 3.48 -5.03 20.97
CA THR A 145 4.54 -5.92 20.53
C THR A 145 5.85 -5.16 20.30
N ALA A 146 6.98 -5.88 20.31
CA ALA A 146 8.27 -5.30 19.96
C ALA A 146 8.28 -4.81 18.50
N PHE A 147 7.58 -5.51 17.61
CA PHE A 147 7.43 -5.18 16.20
C PHE A 147 6.68 -3.85 16.01
N THR A 148 5.50 -3.70 16.62
CA THR A 148 4.74 -2.44 16.62
C THR A 148 5.57 -1.26 17.14
N ARG A 149 6.27 -1.45 18.28
CA ARG A 149 7.09 -0.39 18.88
C ARG A 149 8.30 -0.01 18.02
N ALA A 150 8.85 -0.96 17.28
CA ALA A 150 9.95 -0.69 16.35
C ALA A 150 9.46 0.12 15.15
N ASN A 151 8.35 -0.29 14.52
CA ASN A 151 7.80 0.34 13.33
C ASN A 151 7.20 1.72 13.62
N ALA A 152 6.70 1.96 14.83
CA ALA A 152 6.22 3.29 15.26
C ALA A 152 7.31 4.38 15.23
N LYS A 153 8.59 4.01 15.13
CA LYS A 153 9.69 4.96 14.93
C LYS A 153 9.77 5.51 13.51
N GLY A 154 8.99 4.94 12.59
CA GLY A 154 9.05 5.24 11.17
C GLY A 154 10.25 4.57 10.48
N SER A 155 10.25 4.61 9.17
CA SER A 155 11.32 4.05 8.33
C SER A 155 11.45 4.83 7.03
N ARG A 156 12.69 5.14 6.65
CA ARG A 156 13.00 5.64 5.32
C ARG A 156 13.17 4.49 4.32
N ASP A 157 13.91 3.48 4.71
CA ASP A 157 14.29 2.40 3.78
C ASP A 157 13.04 1.63 3.32
N ALA A 158 12.19 1.20 4.27
CA ALA A 158 10.94 0.54 3.93
C ALA A 158 10.03 1.42 3.05
N ALA A 159 9.92 2.73 3.34
CA ALA A 159 9.16 3.65 2.50
C ALA A 159 9.74 3.77 1.08
N GLN A 160 11.05 3.82 0.92
CA GLN A 160 11.69 3.92 -0.39
C GLN A 160 11.55 2.63 -1.22
N GLU A 161 11.45 1.45 -0.59
CA GLU A 161 11.14 0.19 -1.28
C GLU A 161 9.81 0.25 -2.01
N GLU A 162 8.81 0.95 -1.44
CA GLU A 162 7.49 1.13 -2.05
C GLU A 162 7.48 2.02 -3.31
N LEU A 163 8.56 2.73 -3.55
CA LEU A 163 8.76 3.56 -4.75
C LEU A 163 9.76 2.95 -5.73
N ALA A 164 10.13 1.70 -5.55
CA ALA A 164 11.04 1.00 -6.45
C ALA A 164 10.50 0.98 -7.90
N PRO A 165 11.36 0.82 -8.90
CA PRO A 165 10.91 0.74 -10.30
C PRO A 165 9.82 -0.32 -10.49
N GLY A 166 8.71 0.07 -11.12
CA GLY A 166 7.56 -0.81 -11.35
C GLY A 166 6.51 -0.82 -10.23
N MET A 167 6.73 -0.11 -9.12
CA MET A 167 5.76 -0.04 -8.02
C MET A 167 4.68 1.03 -8.21
N ILE A 168 4.85 1.97 -9.12
CA ILE A 168 3.90 3.08 -9.34
C ILE A 168 3.21 2.96 -10.69
N CYS A 169 1.89 3.14 -10.70
CA CYS A 169 1.04 3.21 -11.88
C CYS A 169 0.58 4.65 -12.11
N GLY A 170 1.01 5.24 -13.23
CA GLY A 170 0.70 6.64 -13.53
C GLY A 170 1.60 7.63 -12.80
N ASP A 171 1.05 8.81 -12.51
CA ASP A 171 1.78 9.92 -11.91
C ASP A 171 1.63 9.94 -10.38
N LEU A 172 2.71 10.27 -9.69
CA LEU A 172 2.67 10.57 -8.26
C LEU A 172 1.89 11.87 -7.99
N PRO A 173 1.32 12.05 -6.79
CA PRO A 173 0.57 13.25 -6.44
C PRO A 173 1.38 14.53 -6.65
N LYS A 174 0.72 15.59 -7.16
CA LYS A 174 1.38 16.90 -7.36
C LYS A 174 2.00 17.41 -6.05
N GLY A 175 3.30 17.71 -6.10
CA GLY A 175 4.08 18.20 -4.94
C GLY A 175 4.61 17.08 -4.03
N PHE A 176 4.37 15.82 -4.35
CA PHE A 176 5.05 14.71 -3.69
C PHE A 176 6.50 14.62 -4.19
N ASP A 177 7.45 14.56 -3.26
CA ASP A 177 8.87 14.36 -3.59
C ASP A 177 9.30 12.94 -3.19
N PRO A 178 9.51 12.05 -4.18
CA PRO A 178 9.92 10.66 -3.92
C PRO A 178 11.22 10.54 -3.12
N LYS A 179 12.14 11.50 -3.28
CA LYS A 179 13.44 11.48 -2.62
C LYS A 179 13.36 11.71 -1.11
N THR A 180 12.32 12.39 -0.66
CA THR A 180 12.09 12.71 0.75
C THR A 180 11.02 11.84 1.39
N TYR A 181 10.42 10.94 0.63
CA TYR A 181 9.39 10.04 1.14
C TYR A 181 9.93 9.13 2.24
N VAL A 182 9.19 9.10 3.35
CA VAL A 182 9.52 8.38 4.58
C VAL A 182 8.25 8.09 5.35
N THR A 183 8.13 6.92 5.92
CA THR A 183 7.13 6.69 6.97
C THR A 183 7.55 7.46 8.21
N LYS A 184 6.76 8.49 8.54
CA LYS A 184 7.05 9.35 9.69
C LYS A 184 6.79 8.63 11.00
N PRO A 185 7.54 8.90 12.07
CA PRO A 185 7.22 8.40 13.40
C PRO A 185 5.80 8.78 13.83
N TRP A 186 5.15 7.89 14.57
CA TRP A 186 3.84 8.16 15.17
C TRP A 186 3.79 7.72 16.62
N HIS A 187 2.78 8.19 17.37
CA HIS A 187 2.59 7.88 18.77
C HIS A 187 1.38 6.96 18.97
N ILE A 188 1.57 5.87 19.71
CA ILE A 188 0.48 4.98 20.09
C ILE A 188 -0.17 5.55 21.35
N SER A 189 -1.44 5.96 21.24
CA SER A 189 -2.20 6.57 22.34
C SER A 189 -2.74 5.54 23.33
N LEU A 190 -3.01 4.32 22.84
CA LEU A 190 -3.52 3.22 23.67
C LEU A 190 -3.04 1.89 23.12
N PHE A 191 -2.42 1.08 23.98
CA PHE A 191 -2.15 -0.31 23.65
C PHE A 191 -3.39 -1.16 23.91
N VAL A 192 -3.74 -1.96 22.90
CA VAL A 192 -4.89 -2.86 22.90
C VAL A 192 -4.45 -4.32 22.83
N LYS A 193 -5.38 -5.24 23.06
CA LYS A 193 -5.12 -6.68 23.05
C LYS A 193 -6.28 -7.45 22.43
N ASN A 194 -6.07 -8.73 22.21
CA ASN A 194 -7.13 -9.63 21.76
C ASN A 194 -8.41 -9.51 22.61
N GLY A 195 -9.56 -9.46 21.97
CA GLY A 195 -10.88 -9.30 22.60
C GLY A 195 -11.21 -7.86 23.03
N PHE A 196 -10.31 -6.88 22.80
CA PHE A 196 -10.62 -5.47 23.08
C PHE A 196 -11.77 -4.99 22.20
N LYS A 197 -12.73 -4.29 22.78
CA LYS A 197 -13.94 -3.82 22.12
C LYS A 197 -13.92 -2.30 21.94
N ILE A 198 -14.14 -1.85 20.71
CA ILE A 198 -14.21 -0.44 20.34
C ILE A 198 -15.68 -0.11 20.04
N ASN A 199 -16.30 0.69 20.90
CA ASN A 199 -17.70 1.10 20.73
C ASN A 199 -17.78 2.39 19.91
N LEU A 200 -18.27 2.29 18.68
CA LEU A 200 -18.45 3.42 17.77
C LEU A 200 -19.79 4.15 17.97
N GLY A 201 -20.67 3.66 18.86
CA GLY A 201 -22.01 4.16 19.08
C GLY A 201 -23.05 3.58 18.11
N GLY A 202 -24.35 3.79 18.40
CA GLY A 202 -25.43 3.28 17.57
C GLY A 202 -25.53 1.74 17.52
N GLY A 203 -25.01 1.06 18.53
CA GLY A 203 -24.96 -0.42 18.57
C GLY A 203 -23.77 -1.02 17.83
N ARG A 204 -22.92 -0.22 17.15
CA ARG A 204 -21.74 -0.73 16.45
C ARG A 204 -20.56 -0.88 17.42
N VAL A 205 -20.15 -2.12 17.62
CA VAL A 205 -19.00 -2.50 18.45
C VAL A 205 -18.09 -3.40 17.64
N LEU A 206 -16.84 -2.96 17.46
CA LEU A 206 -15.79 -3.74 16.81
C LEU A 206 -14.98 -4.48 17.86
N GLU A 207 -14.65 -5.74 17.60
CA GLU A 207 -13.83 -6.56 18.49
C GLU A 207 -12.53 -6.94 17.78
N ILE A 208 -11.41 -6.76 18.49
CA ILE A 208 -10.08 -7.12 18.00
C ILE A 208 -9.87 -8.63 18.17
N ILE A 209 -9.46 -9.27 17.08
CA ILE A 209 -9.01 -10.67 17.04
C ILE A 209 -7.52 -10.66 16.70
N SER A 210 -6.66 -11.12 17.62
CA SER A 210 -5.24 -11.25 17.34
C SER A 210 -5.00 -12.41 16.39
N THR A 211 -4.35 -12.12 15.24
CA THR A 211 -4.07 -13.09 14.17
C THR A 211 -2.59 -13.06 13.78
N PRO A 212 -1.67 -13.30 14.73
CA PRO A 212 -0.24 -13.29 14.41
C PRO A 212 0.09 -14.35 13.37
N GLY A 213 1.10 -14.08 12.56
CA GLY A 213 1.57 -15.02 11.54
C GLY A 213 2.16 -14.31 10.34
N HIS A 214 1.43 -13.49 9.62
CA HIS A 214 1.98 -12.58 8.63
C HIS A 214 2.99 -11.63 9.30
N THR A 215 2.56 -10.98 10.38
CA THR A 215 3.43 -10.27 11.33
C THR A 215 3.11 -10.67 12.78
N PRO A 216 4.00 -10.37 13.76
CA PRO A 216 3.73 -10.65 15.18
C PRO A 216 2.57 -9.83 15.77
N ASP A 217 2.26 -8.68 15.19
CA ASP A 217 1.23 -7.74 15.66
C ASP A 217 -0.05 -7.79 14.84
N ALA A 218 -0.17 -8.70 13.89
CA ALA A 218 -1.33 -8.82 13.01
C ALA A 218 -2.62 -9.05 13.79
N ILE A 219 -3.66 -8.31 13.39
CA ILE A 219 -5.02 -8.41 13.92
C ILE A 219 -6.07 -8.40 12.81
N CYS A 220 -7.19 -9.01 13.10
CA CYS A 220 -8.46 -8.80 12.40
C CYS A 220 -9.43 -8.02 13.27
N LEU A 221 -10.43 -7.39 12.65
CA LEU A 221 -11.55 -6.78 13.35
C LEU A 221 -12.85 -7.47 12.96
N ILE A 222 -13.71 -7.74 13.93
CA ILE A 222 -15.06 -8.26 13.67
C ILE A 222 -16.13 -7.27 14.13
N ASP A 223 -17.05 -6.94 13.24
CA ASP A 223 -18.33 -6.27 13.51
C ASP A 223 -19.43 -7.34 13.51
N ARG A 224 -19.65 -7.99 14.67
CA ARG A 224 -20.60 -9.11 14.79
C ARG A 224 -22.03 -8.70 14.46
N ALA A 225 -22.42 -7.47 14.80
CA ALA A 225 -23.78 -6.98 14.55
C ALA A 225 -24.11 -6.88 13.06
N ASN A 226 -23.10 -6.61 12.23
CA ASN A 226 -23.26 -6.45 10.79
C ASN A 226 -22.70 -7.65 9.99
N GLY A 227 -22.00 -8.57 10.65
CA GLY A 227 -21.36 -9.74 10.02
C GLY A 227 -20.17 -9.36 9.14
N LEU A 228 -19.36 -8.37 9.55
CA LEU A 228 -18.19 -7.92 8.80
C LEU A 228 -16.89 -8.38 9.49
N LEU A 229 -15.97 -8.96 8.73
CA LEU A 229 -14.65 -9.36 9.20
C LEU A 229 -13.57 -8.64 8.36
N PHE A 230 -12.84 -7.74 8.98
CA PHE A 230 -11.69 -7.05 8.37
C PHE A 230 -10.44 -7.85 8.69
N THR A 231 -9.72 -8.27 7.68
CA THR A 231 -8.67 -9.29 7.81
C THR A 231 -7.24 -8.75 7.67
N GLY A 232 -7.07 -7.48 7.26
CA GLY A 232 -5.73 -6.99 6.95
C GLY A 232 -5.05 -7.95 5.97
N ASP A 233 -3.81 -8.31 6.26
CA ASP A 233 -3.00 -9.22 5.46
C ASP A 233 -3.06 -10.67 5.90
N THR A 234 -3.85 -10.99 6.91
CA THR A 234 -4.15 -12.39 7.24
C THR A 234 -4.88 -13.08 6.08
N TYR A 235 -5.75 -12.32 5.38
CA TYR A 235 -6.35 -12.73 4.11
C TYR A 235 -6.75 -11.49 3.29
N TYR A 236 -6.44 -11.53 2.01
CA TYR A 236 -6.97 -10.63 0.98
C TYR A 236 -7.04 -11.37 -0.37
N PRO A 237 -7.89 -10.95 -1.32
CA PRO A 237 -7.92 -11.50 -2.67
C PRO A 237 -6.63 -11.14 -3.42
N GLY A 238 -5.70 -12.11 -3.47
CA GLY A 238 -4.38 -11.95 -4.07
C GLY A 238 -3.37 -12.92 -3.51
N PRO A 239 -2.09 -12.82 -3.90
CA PRO A 239 -1.02 -13.63 -3.34
C PRO A 239 -0.71 -13.18 -1.90
N ILE A 240 -0.98 -14.04 -0.92
CA ILE A 240 -0.76 -13.75 0.51
C ILE A 240 0.73 -13.89 0.85
N TRP A 241 1.34 -12.84 1.36
CA TRP A 241 2.77 -12.78 1.63
C TRP A 241 3.12 -13.41 2.98
N LEU A 242 3.85 -14.52 2.95
CA LEU A 242 4.27 -15.28 4.13
C LEU A 242 5.77 -15.65 4.04
N PHE A 243 6.58 -14.77 3.47
CA PHE A 243 8.01 -15.01 3.21
C PHE A 243 8.93 -14.01 3.92
N ARG A 244 8.38 -13.01 4.61
CA ARG A 244 9.18 -12.00 5.33
C ARG A 244 9.83 -12.61 6.58
N PRO A 245 10.96 -12.05 7.07
CA PRO A 245 11.66 -12.57 8.26
C PRO A 245 10.81 -12.62 9.53
N GLU A 246 9.84 -11.70 9.68
CA GLU A 246 8.92 -11.62 10.80
C GLU A 246 7.75 -12.61 10.73
N THR A 247 7.58 -13.29 9.60
CA THR A 247 6.50 -14.27 9.41
C THR A 247 6.69 -15.51 10.28
N ASN A 248 5.61 -15.93 10.93
CA ASN A 248 5.54 -17.19 11.67
C ASN A 248 4.41 -18.07 11.11
N LEU A 249 4.77 -19.07 10.34
CA LEU A 249 3.79 -19.92 9.64
C LEU A 249 2.93 -20.75 10.60
N ASP A 250 3.46 -21.18 11.75
CA ASP A 250 2.68 -21.93 12.74
C ASP A 250 1.61 -21.04 13.38
N ALA A 251 1.99 -19.81 13.74
CA ALA A 251 1.06 -18.82 14.25
C ALA A 251 0.01 -18.46 13.19
N TYR A 252 0.41 -18.31 11.92
CA TYR A 252 -0.52 -18.05 10.82
C TYR A 252 -1.56 -19.16 10.68
N VAL A 253 -1.15 -20.42 10.68
CA VAL A 253 -2.08 -21.56 10.61
C VAL A 253 -3.07 -21.58 11.79
N ALA A 254 -2.60 -21.30 13.01
CA ALA A 254 -3.48 -21.19 14.17
C ALA A 254 -4.48 -20.03 14.02
N SER A 255 -4.03 -18.89 13.50
CA SER A 255 -4.86 -17.71 13.26
C SER A 255 -5.95 -17.97 12.22
N VAL A 256 -5.61 -18.56 11.07
CA VAL A 256 -6.61 -18.82 10.02
C VAL A 256 -7.61 -19.92 10.40
N LYS A 257 -7.23 -20.90 11.23
CA LYS A 257 -8.17 -21.86 11.83
C LYS A 257 -9.22 -21.16 12.67
N TRP A 258 -8.78 -20.25 13.53
CA TRP A 258 -9.70 -19.45 14.34
C TRP A 258 -10.64 -18.60 13.48
N LEU A 259 -10.13 -17.97 12.41
CA LEU A 259 -10.98 -17.22 11.48
C LEU A 259 -11.99 -18.12 10.75
N ALA A 260 -11.62 -19.36 10.40
CA ALA A 260 -12.54 -20.32 9.79
C ALA A 260 -13.71 -20.67 10.72
N ASP A 261 -13.48 -20.79 12.03
CA ASP A 261 -14.53 -21.03 13.02
C ASP A 261 -15.53 -19.87 13.12
N LEU A 262 -15.12 -18.66 12.71
CA LEU A 262 -15.98 -17.47 12.65
C LEU A 262 -16.81 -17.39 11.37
N ALA A 263 -16.48 -18.13 10.32
CA ALA A 263 -17.14 -18.05 9.01
C ALA A 263 -18.68 -18.06 9.07
N PRO A 264 -19.35 -18.90 9.92
CA PRO A 264 -20.81 -18.90 10.03
C PRO A 264 -21.41 -17.59 10.54
N GLN A 265 -20.62 -16.73 11.18
CA GLN A 265 -21.06 -15.45 11.75
C GLN A 265 -20.74 -14.25 10.82
N VAL A 266 -20.03 -14.52 9.71
CA VAL A 266 -19.53 -13.48 8.78
C VAL A 266 -20.35 -13.49 7.50
N LYS A 267 -20.68 -12.32 7.00
CA LYS A 267 -21.36 -12.10 5.72
C LYS A 267 -20.40 -11.60 4.65
N LEU A 268 -19.40 -10.80 5.06
CA LEU A 268 -18.38 -10.24 4.17
C LEU A 268 -17.00 -10.31 4.85
N VAL A 269 -16.01 -10.72 4.10
CA VAL A 269 -14.59 -10.62 4.45
C VAL A 269 -13.99 -9.42 3.72
N LEU A 270 -13.27 -8.57 4.43
CA LEU A 270 -12.77 -7.28 3.98
C LEU A 270 -11.24 -7.28 4.14
N GLY A 271 -10.52 -7.60 3.07
CA GLY A 271 -9.05 -7.67 3.01
C GLY A 271 -8.41 -6.31 2.71
N ALA A 272 -7.10 -6.20 2.98
CA ALA A 272 -6.41 -4.91 2.86
C ALA A 272 -5.78 -4.64 1.48
N HIS A 273 -5.89 -5.54 0.51
CA HIS A 273 -5.27 -5.38 -0.81
C HIS A 273 -6.18 -5.81 -1.97
N ASN A 274 -5.95 -5.22 -3.13
CA ASN A 274 -6.52 -5.56 -4.44
C ASN A 274 -8.04 -5.37 -4.54
N VAL A 275 -8.83 -6.15 -3.81
CA VAL A 275 -10.30 -6.16 -3.86
C VAL A 275 -10.87 -6.09 -2.44
N PRO A 276 -11.80 -5.15 -2.16
CA PRO A 276 -12.22 -4.85 -0.79
C PRO A 276 -13.19 -5.88 -0.19
N VAL A 277 -13.76 -6.79 -0.98
CA VAL A 277 -14.82 -7.70 -0.51
C VAL A 277 -14.59 -9.11 -1.01
N ALA A 278 -14.69 -10.07 -0.11
CA ALA A 278 -14.70 -11.50 -0.44
C ALA A 278 -15.84 -12.24 0.29
N ASP A 279 -16.23 -13.38 -0.27
CA ASP A 279 -17.21 -14.27 0.33
C ASP A 279 -16.60 -15.04 1.52
N PRO A 280 -17.33 -15.24 2.64
CA PRO A 280 -16.78 -15.94 3.82
C PRO A 280 -16.33 -17.38 3.58
N SER A 281 -16.76 -18.03 2.50
CA SER A 281 -16.28 -19.37 2.12
C SER A 281 -14.79 -19.44 1.85
N VAL A 282 -14.10 -18.30 1.69
CA VAL A 282 -12.65 -18.24 1.57
C VAL A 282 -11.94 -18.65 2.87
N LEU A 283 -12.55 -18.43 4.04
CA LEU A 283 -11.91 -18.72 5.34
C LEU A 283 -11.59 -20.20 5.55
N PRO A 284 -12.51 -21.16 5.36
CA PRO A 284 -12.15 -22.57 5.42
C PRO A 284 -11.20 -23.00 4.29
N LYS A 285 -11.31 -22.42 3.09
CA LYS A 285 -10.36 -22.71 1.99
C LYS A 285 -8.94 -22.27 2.33
N LEU A 286 -8.79 -21.14 3.04
CA LEU A 286 -7.51 -20.65 3.51
C LEU A 286 -6.80 -21.66 4.42
N VAL A 287 -7.55 -22.30 5.34
CA VAL A 287 -7.03 -23.36 6.20
C VAL A 287 -6.60 -24.57 5.37
N THR A 288 -7.50 -25.06 4.52
CA THR A 288 -7.22 -26.23 3.67
C THR A 288 -5.98 -26.01 2.81
N GLY A 289 -5.86 -24.82 2.18
CA GLY A 289 -4.75 -24.48 1.32
C GLY A 289 -3.41 -24.43 2.06
N ILE A 290 -3.34 -23.71 3.18
CA ILE A 290 -2.07 -23.58 3.92
C ILE A 290 -1.63 -24.89 4.58
N GLU A 291 -2.57 -25.72 5.04
CA GLU A 291 -2.24 -27.05 5.55
C GLU A 291 -1.73 -27.99 4.45
N ALA A 292 -2.32 -27.93 3.26
CA ALA A 292 -1.85 -28.68 2.10
C ALA A 292 -0.45 -28.27 1.65
N VAL A 293 -0.15 -26.95 1.67
CA VAL A 293 1.19 -26.43 1.40
C VAL A 293 2.20 -26.96 2.42
N ARG A 294 1.86 -26.91 3.70
CA ARG A 294 2.74 -27.43 4.78
C ARG A 294 2.98 -28.94 4.68
N ALA A 295 1.99 -29.68 4.21
CA ALA A 295 2.10 -31.13 4.00
C ALA A 295 2.87 -31.51 2.71
N GLY A 296 3.29 -30.51 1.90
CA GLY A 296 3.96 -30.76 0.61
C GLY A 296 3.03 -31.26 -0.48
N ASN A 297 1.71 -31.08 -0.33
CA ASN A 297 0.69 -31.56 -1.26
C ASN A 297 0.32 -30.51 -2.34
N VAL A 298 1.02 -29.37 -2.38
CA VAL A 298 0.84 -28.31 -3.38
C VAL A 298 2.18 -28.03 -4.04
N ASP A 299 2.21 -28.05 -5.36
CA ASP A 299 3.45 -27.77 -6.10
C ASP A 299 3.90 -26.33 -5.94
N ALA A 300 5.19 -26.16 -5.66
CA ALA A 300 5.85 -24.88 -5.60
C ALA A 300 6.12 -24.35 -7.02
N LYS A 301 5.66 -23.13 -7.32
CA LYS A 301 6.10 -22.40 -8.50
C LYS A 301 7.19 -21.41 -8.08
N PRO A 302 8.46 -21.61 -8.46
CA PRO A 302 9.55 -20.70 -8.10
C PRO A 302 9.31 -19.29 -8.62
N LEU A 303 9.71 -18.30 -7.81
CA LEU A 303 9.70 -16.88 -8.11
C LEU A 303 11.09 -16.28 -7.81
N ASP A 304 11.35 -15.10 -8.37
CA ASP A 304 12.57 -14.36 -8.08
C ASP A 304 12.70 -13.99 -6.58
N GLY A 305 13.93 -13.76 -6.16
CA GLY A 305 14.22 -13.34 -4.77
C GLY A 305 14.05 -14.46 -3.73
N GLY A 306 14.24 -15.75 -4.12
CA GLY A 306 14.19 -16.86 -3.17
C GLY A 306 12.79 -17.14 -2.61
N LYS A 307 11.76 -16.86 -3.39
CA LYS A 307 10.34 -17.06 -3.06
C LYS A 307 9.74 -18.18 -3.91
N ALA A 308 8.64 -18.73 -3.46
CA ALA A 308 7.79 -19.63 -4.25
C ALA A 308 6.31 -19.32 -4.01
N SER A 309 5.50 -19.47 -5.05
CA SER A 309 4.04 -19.38 -4.94
C SER A 309 3.43 -20.78 -4.91
N TYR A 310 2.39 -20.92 -4.10
CA TYR A 310 1.60 -22.14 -3.91
C TYR A 310 0.14 -21.77 -4.09
N THR A 311 -0.53 -22.36 -5.08
CA THR A 311 -1.94 -22.01 -5.37
C THR A 311 -2.82 -23.24 -5.22
N MET A 312 -3.89 -23.10 -4.43
CA MET A 312 -4.92 -24.10 -4.22
C MET A 312 -6.29 -23.44 -4.06
N ASP A 313 -7.30 -23.92 -4.76
CA ASP A 313 -8.70 -23.48 -4.69
C ASP A 313 -8.89 -21.95 -4.85
N GLY A 314 -8.04 -21.32 -5.68
CA GLY A 314 -8.08 -19.88 -5.94
C GLY A 314 -7.35 -19.03 -4.90
N ILE A 315 -6.72 -19.64 -3.90
CA ILE A 315 -5.87 -18.94 -2.91
C ILE A 315 -4.41 -19.20 -3.26
N THR A 316 -3.61 -18.14 -3.25
CA THR A 316 -2.17 -18.19 -3.49
C THR A 316 -1.41 -17.73 -2.27
N PHE A 317 -0.44 -18.52 -1.83
CA PHE A 317 0.49 -18.18 -0.77
C PHE A 317 1.88 -17.95 -1.37
N LEU A 318 2.55 -16.90 -0.94
CA LEU A 318 3.95 -16.67 -1.23
C LEU A 318 4.79 -16.98 0.01
N LEU A 319 5.63 -18.00 -0.08
CA LEU A 319 6.53 -18.40 0.99
C LEU A 319 7.99 -18.25 0.55
N ALA A 320 8.91 -18.27 1.52
CA ALA A 320 10.32 -18.49 1.19
C ALA A 320 10.47 -19.82 0.46
N ALA A 321 11.24 -19.83 -0.62
CA ALA A 321 11.49 -21.04 -1.37
C ALA A 321 12.20 -22.08 -0.48
N PRO A 322 11.84 -23.37 -0.56
CA PRO A 322 12.56 -24.40 0.13
C PRO A 322 14.04 -24.41 -0.35
N PRO A 323 14.98 -24.79 0.51
CA PRO A 323 16.37 -24.95 0.10
C PRO A 323 16.49 -25.88 -1.12
N ALA A 324 17.36 -25.55 -2.06
CA ALA A 324 17.56 -26.35 -3.26
C ALA A 324 17.83 -27.82 -2.90
N GLY A 325 16.99 -28.74 -3.40
CA GLY A 325 17.12 -30.19 -3.16
C GLY A 325 16.24 -30.78 -2.05
N VAL A 326 15.42 -29.96 -1.39
CA VAL A 326 14.35 -30.45 -0.48
C VAL A 326 13.03 -30.40 -1.24
N LYS A 327 12.43 -31.57 -1.47
CA LYS A 327 11.06 -31.72 -1.96
C LYS A 327 10.10 -31.71 -0.81
#